data_050c2c6f02e0743aa3b32069c02326ea
#
_entry.id   050c2c6f02e0743aa3b32069c02326ea
#
_cell.length_a   1.000
_cell.length_b   1.000
_cell.length_c   1.000
_cell.angle_alpha   90.00
_cell.angle_beta   90.00
_cell.angle_gamma   90.00
#
_symmetry.space_group_name_H-M   'P 1'
#
loop_
_entity.id
_entity.type
_entity.pdbx_description
1 polymer ?
#
loop_
_entity_poly.entity_id
_entity_poly.type
_entity_poly.pdbx_seq_one_letter_code
_entity_poly.pdbx_strand_id
1 'polypeptide(L)'
;MRTLTPEQATRFLSSLSGDRYYALFLLALIGGFRPEEYLGLRWRDCDFESGVVTIRSVLIRREDGNGWYFGEPKTKRSRRNVPLPASVIEALKEHKKGQDTWKEKVGSSYTDHDLVFTTKSGLPIDRRNLRDSFQLRLKAAGLPSNIRLYDLRHSCASLLLMANEHPKV
;
A
#
# COMPACT_ATOMS: atom_id res chain seq x y z
N MET A 1 -12.50 -16.65 -2.67
CA MET A 1 -12.10 -15.37 -2.06
C MET A 1 -11.70 -15.68 -0.63
N ARG A 2 -10.50 -15.29 -0.21
CA ARG A 2 -10.03 -15.52 1.16
C ARG A 2 -9.74 -14.17 1.81
N THR A 3 -10.26 -13.99 3.00
CA THR A 3 -10.08 -12.76 3.78
C THR A 3 -9.34 -13.10 5.06
N LEU A 4 -8.59 -12.14 5.58
CA LEU A 4 -8.04 -12.23 6.93
C LEU A 4 -9.16 -11.96 7.95
N THR A 5 -9.20 -12.75 9.01
CA THR A 5 -10.00 -12.38 10.18
C THR A 5 -9.38 -11.18 10.90
N PRO A 6 -10.10 -10.46 11.77
CA PRO A 6 -9.54 -9.36 12.54
C PRO A 6 -8.29 -9.77 13.34
N GLU A 7 -8.31 -10.96 13.94
CA GLU A 7 -7.18 -11.50 14.71
C GLU A 7 -5.98 -11.78 13.79
N GLN A 8 -6.22 -12.32 12.59
CA GLN A 8 -5.19 -12.58 11.60
C GLN A 8 -4.60 -11.26 11.06
N ALA A 9 -5.44 -10.26 10.79
CA ALA A 9 -5.00 -8.93 10.36
C ALA A 9 -4.12 -8.26 11.43
N THR A 10 -4.56 -8.31 12.70
CA THR A 10 -3.78 -7.79 13.84
C THR A 10 -2.45 -8.51 13.97
N ARG A 11 -2.43 -9.85 13.90
CA ARG A 11 -1.20 -10.65 13.97
C ARG A 11 -0.25 -10.31 12.82
N PHE A 12 -0.77 -10.16 11.61
CA PHE A 12 0.03 -9.79 10.45
C PHE A 12 0.68 -8.42 10.64
N LEU A 13 -0.11 -7.40 10.99
CA LEU A 13 0.39 -6.04 11.19
C LEU A 13 1.40 -5.96 12.35
N SER A 14 1.15 -6.66 13.46
CA SER A 14 2.09 -6.72 14.59
C SER A 14 3.43 -7.35 14.21
N SER A 15 3.41 -8.37 13.34
CA SER A 15 4.64 -8.99 12.84
C SER A 15 5.48 -8.09 11.95
N LEU A 16 4.91 -6.99 11.45
CA LEU A 16 5.56 -6.02 10.57
C LEU A 16 6.10 -4.79 11.30
N SER A 17 6.12 -4.79 12.63
CA SER A 17 6.69 -3.68 13.41
C SER A 17 8.13 -3.39 12.97
N GLY A 18 8.40 -2.15 12.52
CA GLY A 18 9.71 -1.74 11.98
C GLY A 18 10.01 -2.22 10.56
N ASP A 19 9.10 -2.96 9.92
CA ASP A 19 9.28 -3.41 8.54
C ASP A 19 9.00 -2.25 7.56
N ARG A 20 9.82 -2.17 6.50
CA ARG A 20 9.66 -1.14 5.45
C ARG A 20 8.31 -1.17 4.71
N TYR A 21 7.64 -2.31 4.72
CA TYR A 21 6.32 -2.49 4.08
C TYR A 21 5.15 -2.35 5.05
N TYR A 22 5.39 -2.00 6.31
CA TYR A 22 4.33 -1.84 7.30
C TYR A 22 3.25 -0.86 6.83
N ALA A 23 3.65 0.35 6.45
CA ALA A 23 2.71 1.38 5.99
C ALA A 23 1.94 0.95 4.72
N LEU A 24 2.60 0.22 3.80
CA LEU A 24 1.98 -0.30 2.57
C LEU A 24 0.86 -1.29 2.91
N PHE A 25 1.16 -2.28 3.75
CA PHE A 25 0.17 -3.30 4.08
C PHE A 25 -0.93 -2.77 5.00
N LEU A 26 -0.61 -1.82 5.88
CA LEU A 26 -1.61 -1.12 6.68
C LEU A 26 -2.58 -0.34 5.78
N LEU A 27 -2.06 0.40 4.79
CA LEU A 27 -2.86 1.13 3.81
C LEU A 27 -3.74 0.18 2.97
N ALA A 28 -3.20 -0.96 2.55
CA ALA A 28 -3.95 -1.97 1.80
C ALA A 28 -5.09 -2.58 2.62
N LEU A 29 -4.84 -2.89 3.90
CA LEU A 29 -5.82 -3.50 4.81
C LEU A 29 -6.90 -2.53 5.28
N ILE A 30 -6.52 -1.30 5.64
CA ILE A 30 -7.45 -0.33 6.23
C ILE A 30 -8.06 0.59 5.16
N GLY A 31 -7.27 1.02 4.19
CA GLY A 31 -7.73 1.89 3.11
C GLY A 31 -8.40 1.16 1.95
N GLY A 32 -8.25 -0.15 1.87
CA GLY A 32 -8.84 -0.96 0.81
C GLY A 32 -8.33 -0.65 -0.59
N PHE A 33 -7.08 -0.20 -0.70
CA PHE A 33 -6.45 0.13 -1.98
C PHE A 33 -6.16 -1.13 -2.81
N ARG A 34 -6.26 -1.01 -4.13
CA ARG A 34 -5.78 -2.04 -5.05
C ARG A 34 -4.25 -2.01 -5.17
N PRO A 35 -3.60 -3.13 -5.51
CA PRO A 35 -2.14 -3.16 -5.68
C PRO A 35 -1.61 -2.08 -6.62
N GLU A 36 -2.22 -1.89 -7.78
CA GLU A 36 -1.84 -0.86 -8.75
C GLU A 36 -2.08 0.58 -8.23
N GLU A 37 -3.03 0.78 -7.31
CA GLU A 37 -3.31 2.08 -6.70
C GLU A 37 -2.21 2.44 -5.69
N TYR A 38 -1.89 1.56 -4.71
CA TYR A 38 -0.86 1.88 -3.72
C TYR A 38 0.55 1.85 -4.31
N LEU A 39 0.82 1.02 -5.33
CA LEU A 39 2.11 1.06 -6.02
C LEU A 39 2.30 2.33 -6.87
N GLY A 40 1.23 2.93 -7.34
CA GLY A 40 1.24 4.20 -8.07
C GLY A 40 0.95 5.44 -7.23
N LEU A 41 0.81 5.29 -5.90
CA LEU A 41 0.51 6.41 -5.02
C LEU A 41 1.71 7.35 -4.90
N ARG A 42 1.44 8.66 -5.01
CA ARG A 42 2.45 9.71 -4.89
C ARG A 42 2.24 10.55 -3.64
N TRP A 43 3.31 11.11 -3.13
CA TRP A 43 3.23 11.96 -1.94
C TRP A 43 2.34 13.17 -2.12
N ARG A 44 2.31 13.77 -3.32
CA ARG A 44 1.43 14.90 -3.66
C ARG A 44 -0.07 14.57 -3.58
N ASP A 45 -0.44 13.29 -3.56
CA ASP A 45 -1.82 12.82 -3.45
C ASP A 45 -2.20 12.47 -2.00
N CYS A 46 -1.29 12.67 -1.03
CA CYS A 46 -1.48 12.45 0.39
C CYS A 46 -1.61 13.78 1.12
N ASP A 47 -2.80 14.11 1.57
CA ASP A 47 -3.05 15.26 2.42
C ASP A 47 -3.09 14.83 3.89
N PHE A 48 -2.00 15.11 4.60
CA PHE A 48 -1.85 14.72 6.01
C PHE A 48 -2.62 15.61 6.97
N GLU A 49 -3.01 16.82 6.56
CA GLU A 49 -3.82 17.72 7.39
C GLU A 49 -5.27 17.27 7.42
N SER A 50 -5.84 17.00 6.25
CA SER A 50 -7.21 16.49 6.15
C SER A 50 -7.32 14.98 6.42
N GLY A 51 -6.20 14.25 6.44
CA GLY A 51 -6.19 12.78 6.56
C GLY A 51 -6.76 12.06 5.34
N VAL A 52 -6.65 12.66 4.15
CA VAL A 52 -7.23 12.14 2.92
C VAL A 52 -6.14 11.77 1.92
N VAL A 53 -6.27 10.59 1.33
CA VAL A 53 -5.47 10.17 0.17
C VAL A 53 -6.36 10.14 -1.07
N THR A 54 -5.89 10.78 -2.13
CA THR A 54 -6.62 10.86 -3.41
C THR A 54 -6.03 9.86 -4.41
N ILE A 55 -6.85 8.93 -4.91
CA ILE A 55 -6.43 8.03 -5.99
C ILE A 55 -6.66 8.73 -7.33
N ARG A 56 -5.56 9.18 -7.96
CA ARG A 56 -5.57 9.88 -9.26
C ARG A 56 -4.99 9.05 -10.39
N SER A 57 -4.03 8.19 -10.08
CA SER A 57 -3.32 7.37 -11.06
C SER A 57 -3.03 5.99 -10.51
N VAL A 58 -2.72 5.08 -11.40
CA VAL A 58 -2.30 3.72 -11.10
C VAL A 58 -0.96 3.44 -11.79
N LEU A 59 -0.15 2.58 -11.21
CA LEU A 59 1.09 2.14 -11.82
C LEU A 59 0.79 0.97 -12.77
N ILE A 60 1.14 1.14 -14.03
CA ILE A 60 0.97 0.12 -15.08
C ILE A 60 2.35 -0.30 -15.58
N ARG A 61 2.58 -1.61 -15.59
CA ARG A 61 3.76 -2.18 -16.24
C ARG A 61 3.51 -2.30 -17.75
N ARG A 62 4.50 -1.94 -18.57
CA ARG A 62 4.39 -2.10 -20.03
C ARG A 62 4.33 -3.57 -20.42
N GLU A 63 3.52 -3.91 -21.40
CA GLU A 63 3.35 -5.29 -21.88
C GLU A 63 4.63 -5.86 -22.49
N ASP A 64 5.45 -5.00 -23.10
CA ASP A 64 6.77 -5.35 -23.64
C ASP A 64 7.84 -5.62 -22.56
N GLY A 65 7.48 -5.49 -21.28
CA GLY A 65 8.38 -5.65 -20.14
C GLY A 65 9.36 -4.49 -19.91
N ASN A 66 9.34 -3.47 -20.79
CA ASN A 66 10.28 -2.35 -20.77
C ASN A 66 9.78 -1.16 -19.92
N GLY A 67 9.70 -1.39 -18.60
CA GLY A 67 9.40 -0.31 -17.67
C GLY A 67 7.93 -0.21 -17.29
N TRP A 68 7.52 0.97 -16.89
CA TRP A 68 6.22 1.28 -16.31
C TRP A 68 5.78 2.70 -16.70
N TYR A 69 4.53 3.00 -16.49
CA TYR A 69 3.97 4.35 -16.64
C TYR A 69 2.79 4.55 -15.68
N PHE A 70 2.46 5.81 -15.42
CA PHE A 70 1.26 6.17 -14.68
C PHE A 70 0.08 6.20 -15.65
N GLY A 71 -0.89 5.34 -15.41
CA GLY A 71 -2.15 5.30 -16.15
C GLY A 71 -3.31 5.87 -15.36
N GLU A 72 -4.42 6.07 -16.04
CA GLU A 72 -5.67 6.42 -15.39
C GLU A 72 -6.31 5.16 -14.74
N PRO A 73 -6.97 5.31 -13.60
CA PRO A 73 -7.82 4.24 -13.08
C PRO A 73 -8.89 3.83 -14.10
N LYS A 74 -9.14 2.54 -14.23
CA LYS A 74 -10.02 1.95 -15.26
C LYS A 74 -11.43 2.58 -15.37
N THR A 75 -11.93 3.20 -14.31
CA THR A 75 -13.24 3.84 -14.31
C THR A 75 -13.17 5.20 -13.62
N LYS A 76 -14.06 6.12 -13.99
CA LYS A 76 -14.21 7.42 -13.31
C LYS A 76 -14.46 7.27 -11.80
N ARG A 77 -15.17 6.22 -11.38
CA ARG A 77 -15.42 5.88 -9.96
C ARG A 77 -14.17 5.42 -9.21
N SER A 78 -13.13 5.02 -9.92
CA SER A 78 -11.86 4.62 -9.30
C SER A 78 -11.02 5.83 -8.88
N ARG A 79 -11.26 6.99 -9.45
CA ARG A 79 -10.75 8.27 -8.93
C ARG A 79 -11.59 8.64 -7.72
N ARG A 80 -10.98 8.63 -6.56
CA ARG A 80 -11.70 8.87 -5.30
C ARG A 80 -10.80 9.45 -4.23
N ASN A 81 -11.42 10.16 -3.30
CA ASN A 81 -10.80 10.56 -2.04
C ASN A 81 -11.08 9.49 -0.99
N VAL A 82 -10.04 9.04 -0.32
CA VAL A 82 -10.12 8.03 0.72
C VAL A 82 -9.71 8.66 2.04
N PRO A 83 -10.66 8.97 2.93
CA PRO A 83 -10.33 9.39 4.29
C PRO A 83 -9.71 8.19 5.02
N LEU A 84 -8.61 8.43 5.72
CA LEU A 84 -7.85 7.41 6.43
C LEU A 84 -7.86 7.68 7.93
N PRO A 85 -7.91 6.64 8.77
CA PRO A 85 -7.72 6.78 10.21
C PRO A 85 -6.37 7.40 10.57
N ALA A 86 -6.31 8.08 11.72
CA ALA A 86 -5.08 8.70 12.22
C ALA A 86 -3.90 7.73 12.28
N SER A 87 -4.13 6.47 12.64
CA SER A 87 -3.09 5.44 12.69
C SER A 87 -2.41 5.18 11.34
N VAL A 88 -3.17 5.23 10.24
CA VAL A 88 -2.63 5.06 8.88
C VAL A 88 -1.86 6.32 8.47
N ILE A 89 -2.37 7.49 8.78
CA ILE A 89 -1.70 8.78 8.51
C ILE A 89 -0.35 8.85 9.24
N GLU A 90 -0.30 8.48 10.52
CA GLU A 90 0.95 8.45 11.28
C GLU A 90 1.95 7.43 10.72
N ALA A 91 1.48 6.26 10.30
CA ALA A 91 2.35 5.28 9.64
C ALA A 91 2.92 5.80 8.31
N LEU A 92 2.12 6.54 7.52
CA LEU A 92 2.59 7.18 6.28
C LEU A 92 3.60 8.30 6.56
N LYS A 93 3.39 9.12 7.60
CA LYS A 93 4.34 10.15 8.02
C LYS A 93 5.68 9.55 8.44
N GLU A 94 5.67 8.50 9.24
CA GLU A 94 6.89 7.81 9.68
C GLU A 94 7.60 7.15 8.49
N HIS A 95 6.84 6.54 7.58
CA HIS A 95 7.36 5.99 6.33
C HIS A 95 8.05 7.07 5.49
N LYS A 96 7.41 8.25 5.34
CA LYS A 96 7.99 9.40 4.62
C LYS A 96 9.31 9.84 5.23
N LYS A 97 9.35 10.00 6.54
CA LYS A 97 10.56 10.38 7.28
C LYS A 97 11.70 9.38 7.02
N GLY A 98 11.42 8.09 7.10
CA GLY A 98 12.41 7.05 6.81
C GLY A 98 12.88 7.07 5.34
N GLN A 99 11.98 7.31 4.40
CA GLN A 99 12.30 7.44 2.98
C GLN A 99 13.16 8.68 2.71
N ASP A 100 12.83 9.83 3.32
CA ASP A 100 13.59 11.08 3.15
C ASP A 100 15.01 10.91 3.72
N THR A 101 15.17 10.33 4.90
CA THR A 101 16.49 9.99 5.47
C THR A 101 17.28 9.07 4.56
N TRP A 102 16.62 8.09 3.95
CA TRP A 102 17.27 7.19 3.00
C TRP A 102 17.69 7.89 1.70
N LYS A 103 16.87 8.79 1.17
CA LYS A 103 17.18 9.63 0.00
C LYS A 103 18.46 10.45 0.24
N GLU A 104 18.55 11.09 1.40
CA GLU A 104 19.74 11.88 1.79
C GLU A 104 20.99 10.99 1.83
N LYS A 105 20.88 9.78 2.39
CA LYS A 105 21.98 8.84 2.52
C LYS A 105 22.53 8.36 1.17
N VAL A 106 21.65 8.04 0.21
CA VAL A 106 22.08 7.49 -1.10
C VAL A 106 22.31 8.57 -2.16
N GLY A 107 21.83 9.78 -1.93
CA GLY A 107 22.07 10.95 -2.78
C GLY A 107 21.66 10.73 -4.24
N SER A 108 22.56 11.00 -5.18
CA SER A 108 22.31 10.90 -6.63
C SER A 108 21.93 9.50 -7.13
N SER A 109 22.15 8.45 -6.34
CA SER A 109 21.73 7.09 -6.67
C SER A 109 20.24 6.85 -6.48
N TYR A 110 19.50 7.82 -5.93
CA TYR A 110 18.06 7.76 -5.77
C TYR A 110 17.37 8.51 -6.91
N THR A 111 16.50 7.82 -7.63
CA THR A 111 15.63 8.45 -8.65
C THR A 111 14.28 8.74 -8.03
N ASP A 112 13.92 10.03 -7.91
CA ASP A 112 12.68 10.46 -7.28
C ASP A 112 11.54 10.55 -8.30
N HIS A 113 10.55 9.70 -8.13
CA HIS A 113 9.29 9.69 -8.89
C HIS A 113 8.10 10.17 -8.06
N ASP A 114 8.35 10.77 -6.89
CA ASP A 114 7.32 11.18 -5.92
C ASP A 114 6.47 10.00 -5.38
N LEU A 115 6.94 8.76 -5.55
CA LEU A 115 6.21 7.58 -5.09
C LEU A 115 6.30 7.41 -3.57
N VAL A 116 5.19 7.02 -2.97
CA VAL A 116 5.12 6.68 -1.54
C VAL A 116 5.89 5.40 -1.26
N PHE A 117 5.71 4.37 -2.09
CA PHE A 117 6.36 3.08 -1.92
C PHE A 117 7.32 2.79 -3.08
N THR A 118 8.59 2.64 -2.76
CA THR A 118 9.67 2.51 -3.75
C THR A 118 10.63 1.38 -3.40
N THR A 119 11.46 1.01 -4.37
CA THR A 119 12.70 0.28 -4.10
C THR A 119 13.69 1.18 -3.36
N LYS A 120 14.83 0.63 -2.95
CA LYS A 120 15.92 1.41 -2.32
C LYS A 120 16.52 2.49 -3.24
N SER A 121 16.38 2.33 -4.55
CA SER A 121 16.83 3.30 -5.56
C SER A 121 15.74 4.28 -6.02
N GLY A 122 14.57 4.28 -5.39
CA GLY A 122 13.44 5.17 -5.71
C GLY A 122 12.55 4.70 -6.85
N LEU A 123 12.86 3.56 -7.45
CA LEU A 123 12.09 3.00 -8.54
C LEU A 123 10.79 2.34 -8.04
N PRO A 124 9.78 2.20 -8.90
CA PRO A 124 8.58 1.46 -8.58
C PRO A 124 8.88 0.03 -8.13
N ILE A 125 8.10 -0.44 -7.15
CA ILE A 125 8.19 -1.83 -6.69
C ILE A 125 7.54 -2.74 -7.73
N ASP A 126 8.25 -3.77 -8.14
CA ASP A 126 7.69 -4.81 -9.00
C ASP A 126 6.63 -5.63 -8.21
N ARG A 127 5.46 -5.81 -8.83
CA ARG A 127 4.33 -6.51 -8.19
C ARG A 127 4.66 -7.96 -7.83
N ARG A 128 5.50 -8.63 -8.61
CA ARG A 128 5.94 -10.01 -8.33
C ARG A 128 6.82 -10.02 -7.08
N ASN A 129 7.79 -9.13 -7.02
CA ASN A 129 8.68 -9.01 -5.85
C ASN A 129 7.89 -8.66 -4.59
N LEU A 130 6.90 -7.77 -4.69
CA LEU A 130 6.03 -7.45 -3.56
C LEU A 130 5.20 -8.67 -3.14
N ARG A 131 4.66 -9.44 -4.08
CA ARG A 131 3.91 -10.67 -3.80
C ARG A 131 4.78 -11.68 -3.04
N ASP A 132 5.99 -11.92 -3.51
CA ASP A 132 6.90 -12.89 -2.90
C ASP A 132 7.31 -12.43 -1.49
N SER A 133 7.56 -11.14 -1.34
CA SER A 133 7.82 -10.48 -0.05
C SER A 133 6.63 -10.60 0.91
N PHE A 134 5.40 -10.45 0.40
CA PHE A 134 4.17 -10.62 1.18
C PHE A 134 3.99 -12.05 1.67
N GLN A 135 4.24 -13.05 0.80
CA GLN A 135 4.14 -14.46 1.16
C GLN A 135 5.12 -14.85 2.28
N LEU A 136 6.36 -14.34 2.23
CA LEU A 136 7.34 -14.55 3.30
C LEU A 136 6.85 -13.99 4.64
N ARG A 137 6.21 -12.82 4.64
CA ARG A 137 5.68 -12.19 5.85
C ARG A 137 4.44 -12.90 6.39
N LEU A 138 3.56 -13.39 5.54
CA LEU A 138 2.44 -14.23 5.96
C LEU A 138 2.95 -15.49 6.67
N LYS A 139 3.95 -16.16 6.08
CA LYS A 139 4.58 -17.35 6.68
C LYS A 139 5.22 -17.04 8.04
N ALA A 140 5.95 -15.93 8.13
CA ALA A 140 6.57 -15.49 9.38
C ALA A 140 5.53 -15.18 10.47
N ALA A 141 4.35 -14.68 10.10
CA ALA A 141 3.24 -14.43 11.01
C ALA A 141 2.41 -15.69 11.35
N GLY A 142 2.77 -16.86 10.80
CA GLY A 142 2.01 -18.11 10.99
C GLY A 142 0.63 -18.06 10.31
N LEU A 143 0.51 -17.33 9.21
CA LEU A 143 -0.74 -17.15 8.46
C LEU A 143 -0.75 -17.99 7.17
N PRO A 144 -1.94 -18.33 6.64
CA PRO A 144 -2.05 -19.13 5.42
C PRO A 144 -1.38 -18.44 4.22
N SER A 145 -0.55 -19.18 3.49
CA SER A 145 0.19 -18.68 2.31
C SER A 145 -0.67 -18.52 1.05
N ASN A 146 -1.94 -18.90 1.11
CA ASN A 146 -2.85 -18.82 -0.03
C ASN A 146 -3.64 -17.49 -0.11
N ILE A 147 -3.33 -16.53 0.77
CA ILE A 147 -3.84 -15.15 0.73
C ILE A 147 -3.02 -14.38 -0.30
N ARG A 148 -3.70 -13.65 -1.18
CA ARG A 148 -3.07 -12.83 -2.22
C ARG A 148 -3.07 -11.36 -1.82
N LEU A 149 -2.22 -10.54 -2.44
CA LEU A 149 -2.21 -9.09 -2.25
C LEU A 149 -3.59 -8.45 -2.46
N TYR A 150 -4.34 -8.93 -3.45
CA TYR A 150 -5.68 -8.42 -3.72
C TYR A 150 -6.70 -8.79 -2.63
N ASP A 151 -6.47 -9.88 -1.94
CA ASP A 151 -7.35 -10.33 -0.85
C ASP A 151 -7.26 -9.41 0.38
N LEU A 152 -6.22 -8.58 0.52
CA LEU A 152 -6.13 -7.53 1.55
C LEU A 152 -7.26 -6.49 1.38
N ARG A 153 -7.58 -6.10 0.15
CA ARG A 153 -8.71 -5.22 -0.13
C ARG A 153 -10.05 -5.87 0.25
N HIS A 154 -10.19 -7.16 0.00
CA HIS A 154 -11.39 -7.91 0.41
C HIS A 154 -11.48 -8.02 1.93
N SER A 155 -10.34 -8.19 2.60
CA SER A 155 -10.26 -8.19 4.06
C SER A 155 -10.69 -6.83 4.64
N CYS A 156 -10.31 -5.71 4.04
CA CYS A 156 -10.78 -4.38 4.42
C CYS A 156 -12.30 -4.30 4.45
N ALA A 157 -12.98 -4.70 3.38
CA ALA A 157 -14.43 -4.67 3.29
C ALA A 157 -15.08 -5.55 4.37
N SER A 158 -14.54 -6.74 4.64
CA SER A 158 -15.03 -7.64 5.68
C SER A 158 -14.81 -7.08 7.08
N LEU A 159 -13.68 -6.47 7.35
CA LEU A 159 -13.35 -5.86 8.64
C LEU A 159 -14.25 -4.65 8.94
N LEU A 160 -14.55 -3.82 7.93
CA LEU A 160 -15.46 -2.68 8.06
C LEU A 160 -16.90 -3.14 8.33
N LEU A 161 -17.37 -4.17 7.64
CA LEU A 161 -18.68 -4.75 7.88
C LEU A 161 -18.83 -5.33 9.30
N MET A 162 -17.79 -5.99 9.81
CA MET A 162 -17.78 -6.52 11.18
C MET A 162 -17.77 -5.42 12.24
N ALA A 163 -17.18 -4.25 11.94
CA ALA A 163 -17.21 -3.08 12.80
C ALA A 163 -18.50 -2.25 12.69
N ASN A 164 -19.52 -2.72 11.98
CA ASN A 164 -20.75 -1.98 11.67
C ASN A 164 -20.54 -0.65 10.92
N GLU A 165 -19.40 -0.51 10.26
CA GLU A 165 -19.13 0.62 9.38
C GLU A 165 -19.48 0.25 7.94
N HIS A 166 -20.37 1.03 7.30
CA HIS A 166 -20.65 0.83 5.89
C HIS A 166 -19.41 1.19 5.05
N PRO A 167 -18.87 0.25 4.24
CA PRO A 167 -17.81 0.60 3.31
C PRO A 167 -18.34 1.66 2.36
N LYS A 168 -17.80 2.87 2.45
CA LYS A 168 -18.03 3.90 1.43
C LYS A 168 -17.31 3.47 0.16
N VAL A 169 -18.06 2.95 -0.79
CA VAL A 169 -17.59 2.57 -2.13
C VAL A 169 -17.47 3.81 -3.01
#